data_c0c214e9ea85ab4518d7dc4f4ff21bb5
#
_entry.id   c0c214e9ea85ab4518d7dc4f4ff21bb5
#
_cell.length_a   1.000
_cell.length_b   1.000
_cell.length_c   1.000
_cell.angle_alpha   90.00
_cell.angle_beta   90.00
_cell.angle_gamma   90.00
#
_symmetry.space_group_name_H-M   'P 1'
#
loop_
_entity.id
_entity.type
_entity.pdbx_description
1 polymer ?
#
loop_
_entity_poly.entity_id
_entity_poly.type
_entity_poly.pdbx_seq_one_letter_code
_entity_poly.pdbx_strand_id
1 'polypeptide(L)'
;MSKKKVLITGAAGSIGQVLREGLKDRYDLRVLYNRTVLPQQENEEIRVGDITDLGLMEDVVDGCDAVIHMAGNPSVQASFEDVHHQNSLGTYCLYEACVRRKCPRVIFASTNHVTGEYEKEGIYTTPDMPVRPDSFYGASKAHGEALGRYYTDNFGLAVICLRIGSFQPVASVTGRTGDRI
;
A
#
# COMPACT_ATOMS: atom_id res chain seq x y z
N MET A 1 -28.65 1.45 -1.57
CA MET A 1 -27.62 0.64 -0.88
C MET A 1 -26.62 1.60 -0.27
N SER A 2 -26.15 1.35 0.95
CA SER A 2 -25.07 2.13 1.55
C SER A 2 -23.80 1.96 0.72
N LYS A 3 -22.97 3.01 0.64
CA LYS A 3 -21.64 2.89 0.03
C LYS A 3 -20.80 1.89 0.83
N LYS A 4 -19.88 1.22 0.15
CA LYS A 4 -18.87 0.37 0.81
C LYS A 4 -17.82 1.23 1.49
N LYS A 5 -17.35 0.81 2.66
CA LYS A 5 -16.31 1.50 3.41
C LYS A 5 -14.94 0.98 3.02
N VAL A 6 -14.04 1.89 2.62
CA VAL A 6 -12.67 1.56 2.22
C VAL A 6 -11.67 2.32 3.09
N LEU A 7 -10.77 1.58 3.74
CA LEU A 7 -9.62 2.17 4.44
C LEU A 7 -8.49 2.44 3.45
N ILE A 8 -7.92 3.64 3.50
CA ILE A 8 -6.68 4.00 2.79
C ILE A 8 -5.61 4.31 3.83
N THR A 9 -4.57 3.49 3.92
CA THR A 9 -3.37 3.82 4.68
C THR A 9 -2.37 4.55 3.79
N GLY A 10 -1.52 5.41 4.36
CA GLY A 10 -0.62 6.23 3.55
C GLY A 10 -1.35 7.29 2.72
N ALA A 11 -2.49 7.75 3.19
CA ALA A 11 -3.40 8.67 2.48
C ALA A 11 -2.80 10.05 2.18
N ALA A 12 -1.72 10.47 2.89
CA ALA A 12 -1.00 11.71 2.62
C ALA A 12 0.04 11.59 1.48
N GLY A 13 0.39 10.36 1.07
CA GLY A 13 1.33 10.13 -0.04
C GLY A 13 0.74 10.49 -1.41
N SER A 14 1.60 10.58 -2.43
CA SER A 14 1.20 10.99 -3.78
C SER A 14 0.06 10.14 -4.36
N ILE A 15 0.16 8.81 -4.25
CA ILE A 15 -0.90 7.90 -4.71
C ILE A 15 -2.13 8.01 -3.80
N GLY A 16 -1.92 8.10 -2.47
CA GLY A 16 -3.00 8.19 -1.50
C GLY A 16 -3.91 9.39 -1.74
N GLN A 17 -3.35 10.55 -2.06
CA GLN A 17 -4.12 11.76 -2.38
C GLN A 17 -4.97 11.60 -3.64
N VAL A 18 -4.42 10.98 -4.69
CA VAL A 18 -5.19 10.71 -5.93
C VAL A 18 -6.30 9.68 -5.67
N LEU A 19 -6.04 8.68 -4.86
CA LEU A 19 -7.07 7.69 -4.48
C LEU A 19 -8.20 8.34 -3.67
N ARG A 20 -7.89 9.20 -2.70
CA ARG A 20 -8.90 9.94 -1.93
C ARG A 20 -9.83 10.71 -2.87
N GLU A 21 -9.26 11.48 -3.78
CA GLU A 21 -10.03 12.28 -4.75
C GLU A 21 -10.84 11.40 -5.71
N GLY A 22 -10.24 10.35 -6.25
CA GLY A 22 -10.89 9.49 -7.25
C GLY A 22 -11.95 8.53 -6.69
N LEU A 23 -11.96 8.28 -5.37
CA LEU A 23 -12.85 7.30 -4.75
C LEU A 23 -13.97 7.91 -3.89
N LYS A 24 -13.89 9.19 -3.50
CA LYS A 24 -14.81 9.87 -2.56
C LYS A 24 -16.29 9.79 -2.94
N ASP A 25 -16.60 9.80 -4.24
CA ASP A 25 -17.98 9.75 -4.72
C ASP A 25 -18.58 8.34 -4.71
N ARG A 26 -17.72 7.32 -4.71
CA ARG A 26 -18.12 5.91 -4.86
C ARG A 26 -18.11 5.12 -3.55
N TYR A 27 -17.29 5.56 -2.58
CA TYR A 27 -17.05 4.85 -1.31
C TYR A 27 -17.14 5.81 -0.13
N ASP A 28 -17.46 5.27 1.04
CA ASP A 28 -17.20 5.92 2.32
C ASP A 28 -15.73 5.65 2.66
N LEU A 29 -14.92 6.69 2.72
CA LEU A 29 -13.50 6.54 2.94
C LEU A 29 -13.14 6.66 4.42
N ARG A 30 -12.30 5.75 4.91
CA ARG A 30 -11.53 5.93 6.13
C ARG A 30 -10.08 6.12 5.73
N VAL A 31 -9.43 7.16 6.25
CA VAL A 31 -8.05 7.48 5.90
C VAL A 31 -7.18 7.44 7.15
N LEU A 32 -6.08 6.70 7.09
CA LEU A 32 -5.12 6.63 8.18
C LEU A 32 -3.88 7.47 7.85
N TYR A 33 -3.62 8.42 8.74
CA TYR A 33 -2.43 9.25 8.75
C TYR A 33 -1.49 8.84 9.87
N ASN A 34 -0.20 9.10 9.71
CA ASN A 34 0.77 9.02 10.80
C ASN A 34 1.17 10.45 11.23
N ARG A 35 2.11 11.07 10.54
CA ARG A 35 2.67 12.40 10.91
C ARG A 35 1.98 13.56 10.22
N THR A 36 1.64 13.40 8.95
CA THR A 36 1.03 14.46 8.14
C THR A 36 -0.44 14.18 7.98
N VAL A 37 -1.26 15.06 8.54
CA VAL A 37 -2.73 15.01 8.42
C VAL A 37 -3.17 16.03 7.39
N LEU A 38 -3.92 15.59 6.38
CA LEU A 38 -4.50 16.48 5.37
C LEU A 38 -5.93 16.89 5.76
N PRO A 39 -6.46 18.00 5.22
CA PRO A 39 -7.86 18.39 5.42
C PRO A 39 -8.82 17.26 5.05
N GLN A 40 -9.86 17.10 5.86
CA GLN A 40 -10.92 16.13 5.64
C GLN A 40 -11.71 16.48 4.39
N GLN A 41 -12.00 15.47 3.57
CA GLN A 41 -12.91 15.60 2.43
C GLN A 41 -14.32 15.10 2.80
N GLU A 42 -15.28 15.35 1.91
CA GLU A 42 -16.63 14.81 2.06
C GLU A 42 -16.62 13.27 2.05
N ASN A 43 -17.43 12.65 2.89
CA ASN A 43 -17.52 11.18 3.07
C ASN A 43 -16.22 10.52 3.54
N GLU A 44 -15.40 11.25 4.29
CA GLU A 44 -14.11 10.80 4.79
C GLU A 44 -14.08 10.76 6.32
N GLU A 45 -13.60 9.65 6.89
CA GLU A 45 -13.36 9.48 8.32
C GLU A 45 -11.85 9.47 8.56
N ILE A 46 -11.34 10.47 9.30
CA ILE A 46 -9.90 10.57 9.59
C ILE A 46 -9.55 9.75 10.83
N ARG A 47 -8.47 8.97 10.72
CA ARG A 47 -7.77 8.30 11.82
C ARG A 47 -6.29 8.71 11.80
N VAL A 48 -5.68 8.76 12.98
CA VAL A 48 -4.26 9.10 13.12
C VAL A 48 -3.58 8.07 14.01
N GLY A 49 -2.44 7.55 13.56
CA GLY A 49 -1.61 6.63 14.33
C GLY A 49 -0.60 5.86 13.49
N ASP A 50 0.11 4.94 14.14
CA ASP A 50 1.16 4.16 13.50
C ASP A 50 0.62 2.79 13.04
N ILE A 51 0.96 2.41 11.81
CA ILE A 51 0.55 1.11 11.23
C ILE A 51 1.17 -0.09 11.96
N THR A 52 2.18 0.13 12.77
CA THR A 52 2.83 -0.93 13.57
C THR A 52 2.12 -1.20 14.90
N ASP A 53 1.14 -0.39 15.26
CA ASP A 53 0.26 -0.63 16.41
C ASP A 53 -0.91 -1.53 15.99
N LEU A 54 -0.85 -2.80 16.38
CA LEU A 54 -1.87 -3.80 16.02
C LEU A 54 -3.25 -3.43 16.58
N GLY A 55 -3.32 -2.89 17.81
CA GLY A 55 -4.60 -2.49 18.42
C GLY A 55 -5.27 -1.37 17.63
N LEU A 56 -4.50 -0.33 17.26
CA LEU A 56 -4.97 0.72 16.38
C LEU A 56 -5.40 0.15 15.02
N MET A 57 -4.61 -0.76 14.43
CA MET A 57 -4.95 -1.35 13.14
C MET A 57 -6.24 -2.15 13.19
N GLU A 58 -6.52 -2.85 14.28
CA GLU A 58 -7.80 -3.51 14.48
C GLU A 58 -8.96 -2.49 14.50
N ASP A 59 -8.80 -1.37 15.21
CA ASP A 59 -9.84 -0.33 15.30
C ASP A 59 -10.08 0.36 13.95
N VAL A 60 -9.03 0.64 13.18
CA VAL A 60 -9.19 1.35 11.89
C VAL A 60 -9.68 0.44 10.76
N VAL A 61 -9.48 -0.87 10.88
CA VAL A 61 -9.98 -1.85 9.91
C VAL A 61 -11.43 -2.23 10.19
N ASP A 62 -11.89 -2.10 11.44
CA ASP A 62 -13.20 -2.56 11.85
C ASP A 62 -14.34 -1.92 11.02
N GLY A 63 -15.23 -2.76 10.50
CA GLY A 63 -16.33 -2.35 9.62
C GLY A 63 -15.93 -1.92 8.21
N CYS A 64 -14.68 -2.14 7.78
CA CYS A 64 -14.26 -1.87 6.40
C CYS A 64 -14.55 -3.07 5.46
N ASP A 65 -15.00 -2.78 4.24
CA ASP A 65 -15.20 -3.78 3.18
C ASP A 65 -13.90 -4.09 2.42
N ALA A 66 -12.93 -3.17 2.45
CA ALA A 66 -11.62 -3.34 1.84
C ALA A 66 -10.60 -2.37 2.43
N VAL A 67 -9.32 -2.71 2.27
CA VAL A 67 -8.19 -1.83 2.58
C VAL A 67 -7.34 -1.62 1.34
N ILE A 68 -6.92 -0.37 1.11
CA ILE A 68 -5.88 -0.01 0.15
C ILE A 68 -4.65 0.40 0.96
N HIS A 69 -3.62 -0.45 0.96
CA HIS A 69 -2.43 -0.28 1.80
C HIS A 69 -1.29 0.38 1.03
N MET A 70 -1.17 1.72 1.19
CA MET A 70 -0.12 2.53 0.57
C MET A 70 0.95 2.98 1.59
N ALA A 71 0.71 2.77 2.89
CA ALA A 71 1.66 3.18 3.93
C ALA A 71 2.95 2.35 3.87
N GLY A 72 4.05 3.00 4.22
CA GLY A 72 5.38 2.42 4.26
C GLY A 72 6.45 3.43 3.85
N ASN A 73 7.70 3.09 4.07
CA ASN A 73 8.85 3.86 3.58
C ASN A 73 9.11 3.47 2.11
N PRO A 74 8.99 4.39 1.12
CA PRO A 74 9.16 4.08 -0.30
C PRO A 74 10.60 4.26 -0.79
N SER A 75 11.55 4.60 0.07
CA SER A 75 12.92 4.88 -0.34
C SER A 75 13.70 3.62 -0.65
N VAL A 76 14.21 3.52 -1.86
CA VAL A 76 15.13 2.45 -2.28
C VAL A 76 16.49 2.51 -1.56
N GLN A 77 16.80 3.65 -0.93
CA GLN A 77 18.03 3.86 -0.17
C GLN A 77 17.81 3.70 1.34
N ALA A 78 16.60 3.33 1.78
CA ALA A 78 16.30 3.10 3.18
C ALA A 78 17.16 1.96 3.76
N SER A 79 17.53 2.09 5.05
CA SER A 79 18.20 1.02 5.78
C SER A 79 17.26 -0.16 6.02
N PHE A 80 17.82 -1.29 6.43
CA PHE A 80 17.00 -2.46 6.82
C PHE A 80 16.06 -2.11 7.98
N GLU A 81 16.53 -1.38 8.98
CA GLU A 81 15.75 -0.98 10.16
C GLU A 81 14.54 -0.14 9.78
N ASP A 82 14.75 0.83 8.86
CA ASP A 82 13.66 1.72 8.40
C ASP A 82 12.52 0.95 7.73
N VAL A 83 12.87 0.01 6.81
CA VAL A 83 11.86 -0.76 6.09
C VAL A 83 11.30 -1.90 6.92
N HIS A 84 12.09 -2.51 7.81
CA HIS A 84 11.62 -3.60 8.66
C HIS A 84 10.48 -3.14 9.55
N HIS A 85 10.65 -2.03 10.26
CA HIS A 85 9.65 -1.52 11.17
C HIS A 85 8.38 -1.10 10.41
N GLN A 86 8.48 -0.20 9.45
CA GLN A 86 7.27 0.35 8.80
C GLN A 86 6.68 -0.58 7.74
N ASN A 87 7.51 -1.19 6.89
CA ASN A 87 7.00 -1.97 5.77
C ASN A 87 6.65 -3.40 6.20
N SER A 88 7.57 -4.10 6.89
CA SER A 88 7.35 -5.50 7.24
C SER A 88 6.39 -5.66 8.41
N LEU A 89 6.68 -5.03 9.55
CA LEU A 89 5.83 -5.11 10.74
C LEU A 89 4.46 -4.43 10.49
N GLY A 90 4.45 -3.25 9.86
CA GLY A 90 3.19 -2.57 9.55
C GLY A 90 2.27 -3.38 8.63
N THR A 91 2.84 -4.06 7.61
CA THR A 91 2.07 -4.95 6.73
C THR A 91 1.53 -6.16 7.48
N TYR A 92 2.33 -6.75 8.39
CA TYR A 92 1.85 -7.82 9.27
C TYR A 92 0.68 -7.34 10.13
N CYS A 93 0.81 -6.22 10.84
CA CYS A 93 -0.27 -5.69 11.69
C CYS A 93 -1.55 -5.45 10.89
N LEU A 94 -1.43 -4.96 9.65
CA LEU A 94 -2.59 -4.77 8.77
C LEU A 94 -3.28 -6.09 8.44
N TYR A 95 -2.55 -7.09 7.92
CA TYR A 95 -3.16 -8.36 7.51
C TYR A 95 -3.78 -9.08 8.71
N GLU A 96 -3.09 -9.09 9.85
CA GLU A 96 -3.59 -9.66 11.09
C GLU A 96 -4.89 -8.96 11.55
N ALA A 97 -4.91 -7.63 11.53
CA ALA A 97 -6.11 -6.85 11.85
C ALA A 97 -7.27 -7.16 10.89
N CYS A 98 -7.01 -7.29 9.58
CA CYS A 98 -8.02 -7.65 8.60
C CYS A 98 -8.67 -9.00 8.92
N VAL A 99 -7.87 -10.01 9.28
CA VAL A 99 -8.40 -11.33 9.64
C VAL A 99 -9.22 -11.26 10.93
N ARG A 100 -8.69 -10.61 11.98
CA ARG A 100 -9.38 -10.49 13.26
C ARG A 100 -10.70 -9.74 13.16
N ARG A 101 -10.76 -8.69 12.35
CA ARG A 101 -11.96 -7.86 12.13
C ARG A 101 -12.79 -8.26 10.94
N LYS A 102 -12.45 -9.37 10.28
CA LYS A 102 -13.18 -9.93 9.13
C LYS A 102 -13.30 -8.96 7.95
N CYS A 103 -12.32 -8.09 7.76
CA CYS A 103 -12.21 -7.29 6.55
C CYS A 103 -11.76 -8.20 5.39
N PRO A 104 -12.56 -8.39 4.34
CA PRO A 104 -12.36 -9.49 3.42
C PRO A 104 -11.27 -9.28 2.37
N ARG A 105 -10.78 -8.03 2.19
CA ARG A 105 -9.93 -7.70 1.03
C ARG A 105 -8.88 -6.65 1.34
N VAL A 106 -7.67 -6.89 0.82
CA VAL A 106 -6.57 -5.91 0.82
C VAL A 106 -6.01 -5.74 -0.58
N ILE A 107 -5.82 -4.50 -1.01
CA ILE A 107 -5.01 -4.12 -2.15
C ILE A 107 -3.68 -3.60 -1.59
N PHE A 108 -2.61 -4.35 -1.82
CA PHE A 108 -1.28 -4.06 -1.30
C PHE A 108 -0.42 -3.36 -2.36
N ALA A 109 0.09 -2.18 -2.03
CA ALA A 109 1.06 -1.48 -2.86
C ALA A 109 2.42 -2.16 -2.77
N SER A 110 2.69 -3.06 -3.69
CA SER A 110 4.01 -3.60 -3.98
C SER A 110 4.75 -2.67 -4.95
N THR A 111 5.86 -3.12 -5.53
CA THR A 111 6.75 -2.30 -6.35
C THR A 111 7.45 -3.12 -7.42
N ASN A 112 7.86 -2.48 -8.52
CA ASN A 112 8.77 -3.08 -9.50
C ASN A 112 10.14 -3.45 -8.89
N HIS A 113 10.57 -2.80 -7.78
CA HIS A 113 11.80 -3.14 -7.05
C HIS A 113 11.80 -4.57 -6.46
N VAL A 114 10.67 -5.25 -6.41
CA VAL A 114 10.59 -6.69 -6.07
C VAL A 114 11.33 -7.55 -7.12
N THR A 115 11.42 -7.06 -8.34
CA THR A 115 12.11 -7.69 -9.48
C THR A 115 13.21 -6.81 -10.07
N GLY A 116 13.68 -5.81 -9.31
CA GLY A 116 14.54 -4.73 -9.79
C GLY A 116 15.90 -5.18 -10.34
N GLU A 117 16.46 -6.30 -9.86
CA GLU A 117 17.72 -6.82 -10.42
C GLU A 117 17.57 -7.29 -11.88
N TYR A 118 16.40 -7.76 -12.29
CA TYR A 118 16.17 -8.10 -13.71
C TYR A 118 16.18 -6.85 -14.59
N GLU A 119 15.62 -5.73 -14.10
CA GLU A 119 15.63 -4.45 -14.83
C GLU A 119 17.06 -3.95 -15.07
N LYS A 120 17.97 -4.12 -14.09
CA LYS A 120 19.40 -3.76 -14.26
C LYS A 120 20.09 -4.58 -15.33
N GLU A 121 19.63 -5.81 -15.56
CA GLU A 121 20.12 -6.69 -16.62
C GLU A 121 19.40 -6.47 -17.95
N GLY A 122 18.47 -5.52 -18.05
CA GLY A 122 17.67 -5.25 -19.23
C GLY A 122 16.63 -6.33 -19.54
N ILE A 123 16.28 -7.14 -18.57
CA ILE A 123 15.29 -8.22 -18.72
C ILE A 123 13.89 -7.66 -18.46
N TYR A 124 12.99 -7.84 -19.42
CA TYR A 124 11.59 -7.48 -19.26
C TYR A 124 10.91 -8.39 -18.23
N THR A 125 10.28 -7.80 -17.22
CA THR A 125 9.66 -8.56 -16.12
C THR A 125 8.19 -8.83 -16.34
N THR A 126 7.74 -10.00 -15.87
CA THR A 126 6.33 -10.42 -15.85
C THR A 126 5.89 -10.66 -14.39
N PRO A 127 4.57 -10.69 -14.13
CA PRO A 127 4.07 -10.93 -12.76
C PRO A 127 4.51 -12.27 -12.14
N ASP A 128 4.75 -13.28 -12.98
CA ASP A 128 5.06 -14.64 -12.53
C ASP A 128 6.56 -14.89 -12.30
N MET A 129 7.40 -13.89 -12.57
CA MET A 129 8.85 -14.05 -12.36
C MET A 129 9.17 -14.14 -10.87
N PRO A 130 10.15 -14.98 -10.48
CA PRO A 130 10.65 -15.05 -9.12
C PRO A 130 11.09 -13.67 -8.62
N VAL A 131 10.89 -13.43 -7.32
CA VAL A 131 11.35 -12.20 -6.68
C VAL A 131 12.88 -12.11 -6.73
N ARG A 132 13.41 -10.94 -7.11
CA ARG A 132 14.84 -10.63 -7.19
C ARG A 132 15.03 -9.15 -6.89
N PRO A 133 14.87 -8.77 -5.59
CA PRO A 133 14.83 -7.36 -5.19
C PRO A 133 16.20 -6.70 -5.28
N ASP A 134 16.20 -5.41 -5.62
CA ASP A 134 17.41 -4.59 -5.79
C ASP A 134 17.73 -3.71 -4.57
N SER A 135 16.93 -3.78 -3.53
CA SER A 135 17.03 -2.92 -2.34
C SER A 135 16.34 -3.55 -1.13
N PHE A 136 16.62 -3.06 0.08
CA PHE A 136 15.85 -3.44 1.28
C PHE A 136 14.37 -3.07 1.14
N TYR A 137 14.06 -1.96 0.45
CA TYR A 137 12.69 -1.59 0.12
C TYR A 137 12.02 -2.67 -0.73
N GLY A 138 12.64 -3.08 -1.85
CA GLY A 138 12.15 -4.17 -2.70
C GLY A 138 11.97 -5.48 -1.93
N ALA A 139 12.94 -5.84 -1.07
CA ALA A 139 12.87 -7.03 -0.23
C ALA A 139 11.72 -6.96 0.78
N SER A 140 11.45 -5.79 1.39
CA SER A 140 10.33 -5.60 2.32
C SER A 140 8.97 -5.74 1.61
N LYS A 141 8.88 -5.31 0.37
CA LYS A 141 7.66 -5.47 -0.44
C LYS A 141 7.45 -6.92 -0.90
N ALA A 142 8.53 -7.62 -1.27
CA ALA A 142 8.50 -9.07 -1.54
C ALA A 142 8.02 -9.87 -0.32
N HIS A 143 8.49 -9.51 0.89
CA HIS A 143 7.97 -10.05 2.15
C HIS A 143 6.45 -9.82 2.29
N GLY A 144 5.97 -8.61 1.99
CA GLY A 144 4.54 -8.28 2.03
C GLY A 144 3.70 -9.11 1.05
N GLU A 145 4.22 -9.38 -0.16
CA GLU A 145 3.57 -10.27 -1.15
C GLU A 145 3.48 -11.72 -0.62
N ALA A 146 4.60 -12.25 -0.09
CA ALA A 146 4.64 -13.60 0.47
C ALA A 146 3.72 -13.74 1.68
N LEU A 147 3.72 -12.74 2.56
CA LEU A 147 2.83 -12.69 3.71
C LEU A 147 1.36 -12.62 3.27
N GLY A 148 1.04 -11.80 2.27
CA GLY A 148 -0.30 -11.73 1.69
C GLY A 148 -0.78 -13.08 1.17
N ARG A 149 0.11 -13.82 0.50
CA ARG A 149 -0.19 -15.20 0.03
C ARG A 149 -0.47 -16.13 1.22
N TYR A 150 0.34 -16.06 2.27
CA TYR A 150 0.11 -16.84 3.49
C TYR A 150 -1.28 -16.56 4.10
N TYR A 151 -1.66 -15.30 4.22
CA TYR A 151 -2.97 -14.91 4.75
C TYR A 151 -4.14 -15.32 3.83
N THR A 152 -3.92 -15.32 2.52
CA THR A 152 -4.93 -15.82 1.56
C THR A 152 -5.17 -17.31 1.74
N ASP A 153 -4.10 -18.10 1.77
CA ASP A 153 -4.17 -19.57 1.78
C ASP A 153 -4.67 -20.11 3.13
N ASN A 154 -4.33 -19.46 4.24
CA ASN A 154 -4.64 -19.96 5.58
C ASN A 154 -5.86 -19.32 6.25
N PHE A 155 -6.23 -18.09 5.86
CA PHE A 155 -7.30 -17.34 6.50
C PHE A 155 -8.36 -16.83 5.53
N GLY A 156 -8.20 -17.03 4.23
CA GLY A 156 -9.16 -16.61 3.21
C GLY A 156 -9.18 -15.10 2.97
N LEU A 157 -8.20 -14.34 3.43
CA LEU A 157 -8.07 -12.92 3.15
C LEU A 157 -7.72 -12.71 1.67
N ALA A 158 -8.58 -12.05 0.90
CA ALA A 158 -8.29 -11.76 -0.50
C ALA A 158 -7.24 -10.64 -0.60
N VAL A 159 -6.01 -10.97 -0.98
CA VAL A 159 -4.91 -10.00 -1.15
C VAL A 159 -4.54 -9.87 -2.62
N ILE A 160 -4.56 -8.62 -3.12
CA ILE A 160 -4.10 -8.27 -4.47
C ILE A 160 -2.85 -7.41 -4.33
N CYS A 161 -1.72 -7.90 -4.83
CA CYS A 161 -0.45 -7.18 -4.83
C CYS A 161 -0.26 -6.45 -6.15
N LEU A 162 -0.09 -5.13 -6.10
CA LEU A 162 0.17 -4.30 -7.27
C LEU A 162 1.65 -3.92 -7.29
N ARG A 163 2.44 -4.49 -8.19
CA ARG A 163 3.83 -4.09 -8.42
C ARG A 163 3.84 -2.78 -9.20
N ILE A 164 3.78 -1.68 -8.45
CA ILE A 164 3.70 -0.33 -9.01
C ILE A 164 5.10 0.09 -9.48
N GLY A 165 5.18 0.56 -10.73
CA GLY A 165 6.38 1.21 -11.27
C GLY A 165 6.40 2.70 -10.91
N SER A 166 6.69 3.56 -11.87
CA SER A 166 6.68 5.01 -11.66
C SER A 166 5.25 5.55 -11.65
N PHE A 167 4.85 6.17 -10.55
CA PHE A 167 3.62 6.92 -10.45
C PHE A 167 3.91 8.43 -10.58
N GLN A 168 3.27 9.09 -11.53
CA GLN A 168 3.36 10.53 -11.73
C GLN A 168 1.94 11.11 -11.79
N PRO A 169 1.58 12.10 -10.94
CA PRO A 169 0.34 12.84 -11.12
C PRO A 169 0.32 13.54 -12.50
N VAL A 170 -0.84 13.58 -13.15
CA VAL A 170 -0.99 14.12 -14.52
C VAL A 170 -0.39 15.52 -14.67
N ALA A 171 -0.47 16.37 -13.66
CA ALA A 171 0.12 17.70 -13.67
C ALA A 171 1.66 17.72 -13.76
N SER A 172 2.34 16.62 -13.41
CA SER A 172 3.80 16.51 -13.51
C SER A 172 4.29 15.93 -14.84
N VAL A 173 3.41 15.34 -15.63
CA VAL A 173 3.73 14.74 -16.93
C VAL A 173 3.96 15.81 -18.00
N THR A 174 3.29 16.98 -17.90
CA THR A 174 3.39 18.08 -18.87
C THR A 174 4.74 18.80 -18.88
N GLY A 175 5.61 18.57 -17.89
CA GLY A 175 6.94 19.19 -17.79
C GLY A 175 8.10 18.33 -18.32
N ARG A 176 7.86 17.08 -18.78
CA ARG A 176 8.91 16.14 -19.19
C ARG A 176 8.78 15.59 -20.61
N THR A 177 8.02 16.22 -21.48
CA THR A 177 7.93 15.85 -22.89
C THR A 177 9.04 16.49 -23.75
N GLY A 178 10.26 16.43 -23.27
CA GLY A 178 11.44 16.83 -24.01
C GLY A 178 12.63 16.06 -23.45
N ASP A 179 13.00 14.98 -24.05
CA ASP A 179 14.16 14.12 -23.79
C ASP A 179 13.84 12.78 -23.12
N ARG A 180 13.41 11.85 -23.97
CA ARG A 180 13.87 10.45 -23.98
C ARG A 180 13.16 9.71 -25.13
N ILE A 181 13.75 9.75 -26.29
CA ILE A 181 13.74 8.65 -27.24
C ILE A 181 15.11 7.99 -27.15
#